data_3dd28d48366777b108aea9c475368e6e
#
_entry.id   3dd28d48366777b108aea9c475368e6e
#
_cell.length_a   1.000
_cell.length_b   1.000
_cell.length_c   1.000
_cell.angle_alpha   90.00
_cell.angle_beta   90.00
_cell.angle_gamma   90.00
#
_symmetry.space_group_name_H-M   'P 1'
#
loop_
_entity.id
_entity.type
_entity.pdbx_description
1 polymer ?
#
loop_
_entity_poly.entity_id
_entity_poly.type
_entity_poly.pdbx_seq_one_letter_code
_entity_poly.pdbx_strand_id
1 'polypeptide(L)'
;QTEVIRAYPGFQAILVQSVEHELYETGGAVYARELTEAAKRLTGIDIHPGASIGEHFFIDHGTGVVIGETATVGDWVRIYQDVTLGALHFEADENDEHALRKGYKRHPDIGDSVVIGAGSKILGPVTVGDHASIGANTWITEDVPDSTTVYVSDHPEQERTSPGPDTR
;
A
#
# COMPACT_ATOMS: atom_id res chain seq x y z
N GLN A 1 -24.23 2.99 6.79
CA GLN A 1 -23.20 3.23 7.82
C GLN A 1 -23.02 2.04 8.77
N THR A 2 -24.10 1.49 9.32
CA THR A 2 -24.03 0.37 10.30
C THR A 2 -23.35 -0.89 9.70
N GLU A 3 -23.60 -1.19 8.44
CA GLU A 3 -22.99 -2.33 7.73
C GLU A 3 -21.46 -2.18 7.62
N VAL A 4 -20.99 -1.01 7.21
CA VAL A 4 -19.54 -0.73 7.08
C VAL A 4 -18.82 -0.92 8.42
N ILE A 5 -19.37 -0.34 9.50
CA ILE A 5 -18.77 -0.43 10.84
C ILE A 5 -18.71 -1.88 11.34
N ARG A 6 -19.72 -2.70 11.03
CA ARG A 6 -19.85 -4.05 11.60
C ARG A 6 -19.24 -5.16 10.77
N ALA A 7 -19.11 -4.98 9.45
CA ALA A 7 -18.83 -6.07 8.54
C ALA A 7 -17.62 -5.80 7.60
N TYR A 8 -17.25 -4.56 7.35
CA TYR A 8 -16.20 -4.26 6.40
C TYR A 8 -14.80 -4.46 7.00
N PRO A 9 -13.96 -5.31 6.39
CA PRO A 9 -12.60 -5.56 6.89
C PRO A 9 -11.73 -4.29 6.85
N GLY A 10 -11.92 -3.42 5.86
CA GLY A 10 -11.22 -2.14 5.75
C GLY A 10 -11.42 -1.25 6.97
N PHE A 11 -12.66 -1.14 7.48
CA PHE A 11 -12.94 -0.36 8.69
C PHE A 11 -12.21 -0.94 9.92
N GLN A 12 -12.22 -2.26 10.06
CA GLN A 12 -11.55 -2.93 11.18
C GLN A 12 -10.04 -2.72 11.13
N ALA A 13 -9.45 -2.84 9.94
CA ALA A 13 -8.00 -2.63 9.75
C ALA A 13 -7.59 -1.20 10.08
N ILE A 14 -8.35 -0.20 9.62
CA ILE A 14 -8.07 1.23 9.90
C ILE A 14 -8.24 1.54 11.39
N LEU A 15 -9.26 0.99 12.04
CA LEU A 15 -9.47 1.17 13.47
C LEU A 15 -8.31 0.62 14.31
N VAL A 16 -7.79 -0.56 13.96
CA VAL A 16 -6.61 -1.11 14.63
C VAL A 16 -5.39 -0.28 14.32
N GLN A 17 -5.19 0.11 13.05
CA GLN A 17 -4.06 0.95 12.62
C GLN A 17 -3.99 2.27 13.39
N SER A 18 -5.09 2.94 13.65
CA SER A 18 -5.09 4.20 14.41
C SER A 18 -4.57 4.01 15.85
N VAL A 19 -4.81 2.85 16.46
CA VAL A 19 -4.29 2.52 17.80
C VAL A 19 -2.82 2.11 17.75
N GLU A 20 -2.46 1.27 16.79
CA GLU A 20 -1.09 0.77 16.68
C GLU A 20 -0.10 1.84 16.23
N HIS A 21 -0.54 2.83 15.44
CA HIS A 21 0.27 3.98 15.05
C HIS A 21 0.70 4.79 16.27
N GLU A 22 -0.23 5.16 17.14
CA GLU A 22 0.06 5.87 18.41
C GLU A 22 1.01 5.05 19.30
N LEU A 23 0.81 3.75 19.37
CA LEU A 23 1.68 2.87 20.12
C LEU A 23 3.10 2.79 19.51
N TYR A 24 3.19 2.79 18.19
CA TYR A 24 4.46 2.79 17.46
C TYR A 24 5.25 4.08 17.73
N GLU A 25 4.60 5.24 17.61
CA GLU A 25 5.20 6.57 17.83
C GLU A 25 5.69 6.77 19.30
N THR A 26 5.02 6.12 20.25
CA THR A 26 5.40 6.18 21.69
C THR A 26 6.46 5.15 22.08
N GLY A 27 7.05 4.44 21.12
CA GLY A 27 8.15 3.49 21.35
C GLY A 27 7.71 2.03 21.54
N GLY A 28 6.42 1.73 21.40
CA GLY A 28 5.88 0.37 21.51
C GLY A 28 5.90 -0.44 20.20
N ALA A 29 6.92 -0.28 19.36
CA ALA A 29 6.98 -0.82 18.00
C ALA A 29 6.70 -2.34 17.90
N VAL A 30 7.18 -3.14 18.87
CA VAL A 30 6.95 -4.59 18.88
C VAL A 30 5.47 -4.90 19.09
N TYR A 31 4.84 -4.27 20.09
CA TYR A 31 3.41 -4.46 20.38
C TYR A 31 2.51 -3.93 19.26
N ALA A 32 2.88 -2.78 18.68
CA ALA A 32 2.21 -2.25 17.51
C ALA A 32 2.22 -3.27 16.36
N ARG A 33 3.37 -3.86 16.06
CA ARG A 33 3.48 -4.90 15.02
C ARG A 33 2.70 -6.17 15.34
N GLU A 34 2.64 -6.59 16.60
CA GLU A 34 1.79 -7.73 17.02
C GLU A 34 0.30 -7.45 16.76
N LEU A 35 -0.17 -6.23 17.00
CA LEU A 35 -1.54 -5.81 16.68
C LEU A 35 -1.80 -5.82 15.15
N THR A 36 -0.85 -5.29 14.35
CA THR A 36 -0.92 -5.39 12.88
C THR A 36 -1.10 -6.82 12.41
N GLU A 37 -0.27 -7.75 12.92
CA GLU A 37 -0.34 -9.16 12.51
C GLU A 37 -1.67 -9.82 12.95
N ALA A 38 -2.25 -9.39 14.07
CA ALA A 38 -3.56 -9.85 14.49
C ALA A 38 -4.68 -9.32 13.56
N ALA A 39 -4.66 -8.02 13.25
CA ALA A 39 -5.61 -7.41 12.31
C ALA A 39 -5.50 -8.03 10.91
N LYS A 40 -4.29 -8.22 10.40
CA LYS A 40 -4.02 -8.86 9.10
C LYS A 40 -4.60 -10.27 9.00
N ARG A 41 -4.48 -11.09 10.04
CA ARG A 41 -5.11 -12.43 10.07
C ARG A 41 -6.63 -12.41 9.98
N LEU A 42 -7.26 -11.35 10.48
CA LEU A 42 -8.72 -11.20 10.48
C LEU A 42 -9.24 -10.54 9.20
N THR A 43 -8.49 -9.59 8.64
CA THR A 43 -8.95 -8.71 7.57
C THR A 43 -8.32 -9.01 6.20
N GLY A 44 -7.15 -9.66 6.18
CA GLY A 44 -6.33 -9.80 4.98
C GLY A 44 -5.64 -8.50 4.54
N ILE A 45 -5.61 -7.48 5.40
CA ILE A 45 -5.04 -6.14 5.15
C ILE A 45 -3.81 -5.96 6.04
N ASP A 46 -2.68 -5.58 5.45
CA ASP A 46 -1.40 -5.31 6.14
C ASP A 46 -1.07 -3.82 6.06
N ILE A 47 -1.33 -3.08 7.14
CA ILE A 47 -0.91 -1.68 7.25
C ILE A 47 0.20 -1.61 8.30
N HIS A 48 1.40 -1.17 7.90
CA HIS A 48 2.49 -1.02 8.87
C HIS A 48 2.16 0.09 9.87
N PRO A 49 2.39 -0.08 11.18
CA PRO A 49 2.04 0.91 12.19
C PRO A 49 2.77 2.25 12.02
N GLY A 50 3.93 2.28 11.35
CA GLY A 50 4.62 3.51 10.99
C GLY A 50 4.02 4.28 9.82
N ALA A 51 3.04 3.73 9.10
CA ALA A 51 2.37 4.46 8.03
C ALA A 51 1.48 5.58 8.58
N SER A 52 1.53 6.76 7.95
CA SER A 52 0.67 7.89 8.30
C SER A 52 -0.58 7.87 7.40
N ILE A 53 -1.76 7.82 8.02
CA ILE A 53 -3.03 7.74 7.31
C ILE A 53 -3.88 8.97 7.69
N GLY A 54 -4.31 9.72 6.68
CA GLY A 54 -5.18 10.88 6.81
C GLY A 54 -6.64 10.55 7.14
N GLU A 55 -7.46 11.59 7.21
CA GLU A 55 -8.87 11.46 7.54
C GLU A 55 -9.69 10.90 6.37
N HIS A 56 -10.80 10.25 6.67
CA HIS A 56 -11.75 9.73 5.68
C HIS A 56 -11.15 8.70 4.69
N PHE A 57 -10.04 8.06 5.07
CA PHE A 57 -9.46 6.97 4.30
C PHE A 57 -10.43 5.79 4.23
N PHE A 58 -10.61 5.21 3.06
CA PHE A 58 -11.53 4.10 2.84
C PHE A 58 -10.90 2.97 2.04
N ILE A 59 -10.99 1.76 2.59
CA ILE A 59 -10.57 0.52 1.91
C ILE A 59 -11.82 -0.27 1.58
N ASP A 60 -12.10 -0.48 0.29
CA ASP A 60 -13.17 -1.33 -0.18
C ASP A 60 -12.64 -2.74 -0.49
N HIS A 61 -13.35 -3.78 -0.08
CA HIS A 61 -12.94 -5.19 -0.09
C HIS A 61 -11.68 -5.46 0.74
N GLY A 62 -10.53 -4.98 0.34
CA GLY A 62 -9.31 -4.87 1.13
C GLY A 62 -8.37 -6.07 1.11
N THR A 63 -8.83 -7.27 0.76
CA THR A 63 -7.95 -8.46 0.76
C THR A 63 -6.69 -8.22 -0.06
N GLY A 64 -5.52 -8.47 0.55
CA GLY A 64 -4.22 -8.32 -0.11
C GLY A 64 -3.67 -6.89 -0.14
N VAL A 65 -4.35 -5.91 0.47
CA VAL A 65 -3.79 -4.57 0.63
C VAL A 65 -2.54 -4.61 1.50
N VAL A 66 -1.49 -3.92 1.07
CA VAL A 66 -0.25 -3.72 1.83
C VAL A 66 0.12 -2.25 1.82
N ILE A 67 0.30 -1.65 2.99
CA ILE A 67 0.78 -0.27 3.16
C ILE A 67 2.05 -0.30 4.00
N GLY A 68 3.17 0.12 3.39
CA GLY A 68 4.50 0.04 3.99
C GLY A 68 4.80 1.11 5.02
N GLU A 69 5.84 0.89 5.82
CA GLU A 69 6.23 1.66 7.01
C GLU A 69 6.29 3.18 6.79
N THR A 70 6.88 3.63 5.69
CA THR A 70 7.12 5.05 5.43
C THR A 70 6.14 5.64 4.42
N ALA A 71 5.02 4.95 4.15
CA ALA A 71 3.97 5.49 3.31
C ALA A 71 3.19 6.59 4.03
N THR A 72 2.80 7.61 3.27
CA THR A 72 1.84 8.61 3.73
C THR A 72 0.61 8.57 2.82
N VAL A 73 -0.56 8.71 3.41
CA VAL A 73 -1.85 8.72 2.71
C VAL A 73 -2.61 9.95 3.18
N GLY A 74 -2.99 10.81 2.25
CA GLY A 74 -3.75 12.02 2.51
C GLY A 74 -5.21 11.76 2.87
N ASP A 75 -5.97 12.83 2.91
CA ASP A 75 -7.38 12.80 3.26
C ASP A 75 -8.26 12.33 2.09
N TRP A 76 -9.38 11.70 2.40
CA TRP A 76 -10.39 11.27 1.41
C TRP A 76 -9.88 10.29 0.35
N VAL A 77 -8.81 9.56 0.64
CA VAL A 77 -8.25 8.55 -0.26
C VAL A 77 -9.09 7.28 -0.22
N ARG A 78 -9.32 6.68 -1.39
CA ARG A 78 -10.00 5.39 -1.54
C ARG A 78 -9.11 4.39 -2.25
N ILE A 79 -8.98 3.21 -1.68
CA ILE A 79 -8.26 2.09 -2.30
C ILE A 79 -9.11 0.83 -2.32
N TYR A 80 -8.75 -0.09 -3.19
CA TYR A 80 -9.42 -1.38 -3.37
C TYR A 80 -8.50 -2.54 -3.02
N GLN A 81 -9.03 -3.76 -3.13
CA GLN A 81 -8.28 -4.99 -2.84
C GLN A 81 -6.97 -5.06 -3.63
N ASP A 82 -5.98 -5.74 -3.04
CA ASP A 82 -4.66 -6.04 -3.63
C ASP A 82 -3.85 -4.79 -4.05
N VAL A 83 -4.17 -3.61 -3.50
CA VAL A 83 -3.33 -2.42 -3.67
C VAL A 83 -2.09 -2.54 -2.79
N THR A 84 -0.92 -2.20 -3.35
CA THR A 84 0.33 -2.17 -2.61
C THR A 84 0.95 -0.77 -2.67
N LEU A 85 1.17 -0.17 -1.50
CA LEU A 85 2.01 1.01 -1.32
C LEU A 85 3.35 0.52 -0.74
N GLY A 86 4.26 0.13 -1.64
CA GLY A 86 5.44 -0.67 -1.31
C GLY A 86 6.77 0.05 -1.56
N ALA A 87 7.86 -0.61 -1.16
CA ALA A 87 9.20 -0.21 -1.54
C ALA A 87 9.54 -0.80 -2.93
N LEU A 88 10.27 -0.04 -3.74
CA LEU A 88 10.79 -0.51 -5.03
C LEU A 88 12.13 -1.23 -4.86
N HIS A 89 12.99 -0.69 -3.98
CA HIS A 89 14.31 -1.22 -3.68
C HIS A 89 14.53 -1.24 -2.17
N PHE A 90 15.42 -2.11 -1.73
CA PHE A 90 15.89 -2.17 -0.36
C PHE A 90 17.40 -1.89 -0.33
N GLU A 91 17.83 -1.00 0.56
CA GLU A 91 19.25 -0.75 0.80
C GLU A 91 19.75 -1.74 1.86
N ALA A 92 20.96 -2.29 1.66
CA ALA A 92 21.63 -3.05 2.69
C ALA A 92 22.06 -2.14 3.84
N ASP A 93 22.09 -2.67 5.05
CA ASP A 93 22.66 -1.95 6.19
C ASP A 93 24.17 -1.77 5.99
N GLU A 94 24.71 -0.62 6.37
CA GLU A 94 26.14 -0.31 6.19
C GLU A 94 27.07 -1.20 7.05
N ASN A 95 26.53 -1.78 8.12
CA ASN A 95 27.29 -2.59 9.06
C ASN A 95 26.99 -4.10 8.94
N ASP A 96 25.95 -4.47 8.19
CA ASP A 96 25.55 -5.87 7.99
C ASP A 96 24.93 -6.04 6.59
N GLU A 97 25.69 -6.62 5.67
CA GLU A 97 25.25 -6.86 4.28
C GLU A 97 24.03 -7.79 4.16
N HIS A 98 23.71 -8.55 5.21
CA HIS A 98 22.54 -9.43 5.28
C HIS A 98 21.32 -8.78 5.93
N ALA A 99 21.48 -7.59 6.51
CA ALA A 99 20.41 -6.80 7.09
C ALA A 99 19.92 -5.72 6.11
N LEU A 100 18.63 -5.41 6.19
CA LEU A 100 18.05 -4.31 5.45
C LEU A 100 18.11 -3.03 6.28
N ARG A 101 18.60 -1.95 5.68
CA ARG A 101 18.55 -0.62 6.27
C ARG A 101 17.11 -0.22 6.55
N LYS A 102 16.85 0.32 7.75
CA LYS A 102 15.54 0.84 8.17
C LYS A 102 15.58 2.35 8.37
N GLY A 103 14.42 2.97 8.53
CA GLY A 103 14.31 4.38 8.90
C GLY A 103 14.56 5.38 7.78
N TYR A 104 14.57 4.96 6.50
CA TYR A 104 14.62 5.86 5.37
C TYR A 104 13.31 5.80 4.56
N LYS A 105 13.00 6.89 3.87
CA LYS A 105 11.81 6.97 3.00
C LYS A 105 11.98 6.02 1.81
N ARG A 106 11.06 5.06 1.67
CA ARG A 106 11.08 4.03 0.62
C ARG A 106 9.71 3.63 0.10
N HIS A 107 8.65 4.19 0.67
CA HIS A 107 7.25 3.95 0.29
C HIS A 107 6.62 5.24 -0.22
N PRO A 108 5.54 5.17 -1.00
CA PRO A 108 4.96 6.33 -1.66
C PRO A 108 4.28 7.32 -0.71
N ASP A 109 4.14 8.54 -1.21
CA ASP A 109 3.28 9.59 -0.68
C ASP A 109 2.04 9.73 -1.56
N ILE A 110 0.87 9.57 -0.97
CA ILE A 110 -0.42 9.69 -1.65
C ILE A 110 -1.10 10.98 -1.19
N GLY A 111 -1.40 11.86 -2.12
CA GLY A 111 -2.11 13.11 -1.88
C GLY A 111 -3.58 12.94 -1.51
N ASP A 112 -4.29 14.05 -1.42
CA ASP A 112 -5.68 14.09 -1.03
C ASP A 112 -6.64 13.68 -2.16
N SER A 113 -7.77 13.09 -1.80
CA SER A 113 -8.84 12.73 -2.73
C SER A 113 -8.41 11.80 -3.88
N VAL A 114 -7.39 10.99 -3.66
CA VAL A 114 -6.87 10.02 -4.62
C VAL A 114 -7.72 8.75 -4.62
N VAL A 115 -7.93 8.17 -5.80
CA VAL A 115 -8.57 6.85 -5.96
C VAL A 115 -7.57 5.89 -6.59
N ILE A 116 -7.34 4.74 -5.92
CA ILE A 116 -6.40 3.70 -6.41
C ILE A 116 -7.16 2.41 -6.67
N GLY A 117 -7.24 2.03 -7.94
CA GLY A 117 -7.94 0.84 -8.42
C GLY A 117 -7.30 -0.47 -7.95
N ALA A 118 -8.11 -1.53 -7.96
CA ALA A 118 -7.74 -2.85 -7.49
C ALA A 118 -6.48 -3.40 -8.16
N GLY A 119 -5.62 -4.08 -7.40
CA GLY A 119 -4.42 -4.73 -7.91
C GLY A 119 -3.26 -3.80 -8.25
N SER A 120 -3.42 -2.48 -8.09
CA SER A 120 -2.36 -1.52 -8.42
C SER A 120 -1.20 -1.60 -7.45
N LYS A 121 0.01 -1.43 -7.98
CA LYS A 121 1.26 -1.41 -7.22
C LYS A 121 1.92 -0.04 -7.39
N ILE A 122 2.06 0.71 -6.29
CA ILE A 122 2.77 1.99 -6.25
C ILE A 122 4.01 1.75 -5.41
N LEU A 123 5.17 1.85 -6.04
CA LEU A 123 6.41 1.37 -5.45
C LEU A 123 7.50 2.44 -5.45
N GLY A 124 8.18 2.54 -4.32
CA GLY A 124 9.26 3.51 -4.13
C GLY A 124 8.79 4.80 -3.47
N PRO A 125 9.72 5.74 -3.22
CA PRO A 125 9.43 7.04 -2.62
C PRO A 125 8.86 8.03 -3.65
N VAL A 126 7.80 7.61 -4.35
CA VAL A 126 7.12 8.39 -5.38
C VAL A 126 5.92 9.13 -4.81
N THR A 127 5.52 10.21 -5.45
CA THR A 127 4.36 11.00 -5.07
C THR A 127 3.21 10.80 -6.05
N VAL A 128 2.02 10.51 -5.53
CA VAL A 128 0.77 10.56 -6.29
C VAL A 128 0.03 11.81 -5.85
N GLY A 129 -0.09 12.78 -6.76
CA GLY A 129 -0.65 14.09 -6.49
C GLY A 129 -2.14 14.08 -6.18
N ASP A 130 -2.63 15.21 -5.68
CA ASP A 130 -4.02 15.38 -5.26
C ASP A 130 -5.01 15.12 -6.40
N HIS A 131 -6.15 14.54 -6.07
CA HIS A 131 -7.22 14.24 -7.02
C HIS A 131 -6.80 13.30 -8.18
N ALA A 132 -5.67 12.60 -8.07
CA ALA A 132 -5.26 11.62 -9.06
C ALA A 132 -6.15 10.37 -9.02
N SER A 133 -6.24 9.70 -10.16
CA SER A 133 -6.98 8.44 -10.29
C SER A 133 -6.09 7.37 -10.92
N ILE A 134 -5.82 6.32 -10.17
CA ILE A 134 -5.00 5.19 -10.61
C ILE A 134 -5.92 4.02 -10.96
N GLY A 135 -5.93 3.63 -12.23
CA GLY A 135 -6.73 2.51 -12.72
C GLY A 135 -6.27 1.16 -12.17
N ALA A 136 -7.13 0.16 -12.23
CA ALA A 136 -6.82 -1.16 -11.72
C ALA A 136 -5.62 -1.81 -12.44
N ASN A 137 -4.85 -2.62 -11.70
CA ASN A 137 -3.67 -3.35 -12.17
C ASN A 137 -2.55 -2.46 -12.76
N THR A 138 -2.46 -1.21 -12.32
CA THR A 138 -1.43 -0.27 -12.75
C THR A 138 -0.15 -0.48 -11.94
N TRP A 139 1.00 -0.29 -12.58
CA TRP A 139 2.32 -0.36 -11.96
C TRP A 139 2.99 1.01 -12.00
N ILE A 140 3.11 1.66 -10.85
CA ILE A 140 3.61 3.03 -10.69
C ILE A 140 4.95 3.03 -9.97
N THR A 141 5.96 3.60 -10.61
CA THR A 141 7.32 3.76 -10.07
C THR A 141 7.89 5.16 -10.30
N GLU A 142 7.05 6.07 -10.78
CA GLU A 142 7.36 7.48 -11.04
C GLU A 142 6.24 8.36 -10.48
N ASP A 143 6.55 9.64 -10.24
CA ASP A 143 5.56 10.58 -9.72
C ASP A 143 4.37 10.75 -10.66
N VAL A 144 3.18 10.86 -10.09
CA VAL A 144 1.94 11.16 -10.79
C VAL A 144 1.48 12.56 -10.40
N PRO A 145 1.37 13.50 -11.35
CA PRO A 145 0.90 14.86 -11.06
C PRO A 145 -0.55 14.91 -10.56
N ASP A 146 -0.90 16.03 -9.92
CA ASP A 146 -2.27 16.31 -9.48
C ASP A 146 -3.29 16.14 -10.61
N SER A 147 -4.48 15.68 -10.26
CA SER A 147 -5.62 15.52 -11.16
C SER A 147 -5.35 14.67 -12.40
N THR A 148 -4.33 13.83 -12.35
CA THR A 148 -3.93 12.94 -13.44
C THR A 148 -4.61 11.59 -13.34
N THR A 149 -5.05 11.04 -14.47
CA THR A 149 -5.55 9.66 -14.54
C THR A 149 -4.51 8.77 -15.21
N VAL A 150 -4.09 7.72 -14.52
CA VAL A 150 -3.19 6.68 -15.05
C VAL A 150 -3.95 5.37 -15.13
N TYR A 151 -3.88 4.68 -16.25
CA TYR A 151 -4.55 3.38 -16.43
C TYR A 151 -3.77 2.49 -17.39
N VAL A 152 -3.99 1.17 -17.27
CA VAL A 152 -3.44 0.19 -18.21
C VAL A 152 -4.15 0.35 -19.55
N SER A 153 -3.41 0.36 -20.68
CA SER A 153 -3.99 0.44 -22.00
C SER A 153 -4.91 -0.78 -22.26
N ASP A 154 -5.91 -0.61 -23.12
CA ASP A 154 -6.90 -1.66 -23.47
C ASP A 154 -6.27 -2.91 -24.09
N HIS A 155 -5.04 -2.81 -24.58
CA HIS A 155 -4.28 -3.89 -25.22
C HIS A 155 -2.87 -4.00 -24.61
N PRO A 156 -2.72 -4.52 -23.37
CA PRO A 156 -1.41 -4.76 -22.81
C PRO A 156 -0.65 -5.76 -23.71
N GLU A 157 0.58 -5.42 -24.07
CA GLU A 157 1.45 -6.32 -24.83
C GLU A 157 1.68 -7.62 -24.06
N GLN A 158 1.47 -8.75 -24.74
CA GLN A 158 1.76 -10.05 -24.19
C GLN A 158 2.89 -10.68 -25.00
N GLU A 159 4.06 -10.82 -24.38
CA GLU A 159 5.12 -11.64 -24.97
C GLU A 159 4.79 -13.12 -24.76
N ARG A 160 4.69 -13.85 -25.87
CA ARG A 160 4.57 -15.31 -25.87
C ARG A 160 5.85 -15.89 -26.44
N THR A 161 6.65 -16.51 -25.59
CA THR A 161 7.74 -17.36 -26.06
C THR A 161 7.22 -18.72 -26.43
N SER A 162 7.45 -19.16 -27.67
CA SER A 162 7.17 -20.56 -28.02
C SER A 162 8.06 -21.47 -27.17
N PRO A 163 7.55 -22.61 -26.67
CA PRO A 163 8.40 -23.60 -26.03
C PRO A 163 9.51 -23.98 -27.03
N GLY A 164 10.74 -23.93 -26.60
CA GLY A 164 11.88 -24.38 -27.39
C GLY A 164 11.68 -25.83 -27.83
N PRO A 165 12.35 -26.29 -28.90
CA PRO A 165 12.24 -27.67 -29.33
C PRO A 165 12.57 -28.59 -28.17
N ASP A 166 11.66 -29.52 -27.93
CA ASP A 166 11.72 -30.55 -26.88
C ASP A 166 13.07 -31.29 -27.00
N THR A 167 14.04 -30.97 -26.18
CA THR A 167 15.26 -31.77 -26.03
C THR A 167 14.89 -32.97 -25.15
N ARG A 168 14.45 -34.03 -25.82
CA ARG A 168 14.34 -35.36 -25.22
C ARG A 168 15.73 -35.98 -25.06
#